data_891286843ffec850543f96fbfbc1dcea
#
_entry.id   891286843ffec850543f96fbfbc1dcea
#
_cell.length_a   1.000
_cell.length_b   1.000
_cell.length_c   1.000
_cell.angle_alpha   90.00
_cell.angle_beta   90.00
_cell.angle_gamma   90.00
#
_symmetry.space_group_name_H-M   'P 1'
#
loop_
_entity.id
_entity.type
_entity.pdbx_description
1 polymer ?
#
loop_
_entity_poly.entity_id
_entity_poly.type
_entity_poly.pdbx_seq_one_letter_code
_entity_poly.pdbx_strand_id
1 'polypeptide(L)'
;MRVLHLASWHPNKVHSQLGNFVRRHIEAIPPEVKGTVLHAWPAPAAVRVSQASGDSNVGSNGPDTRMVYVKDRAPRRWRTERAYMGLIDELRVEGYMPDLVHLHIAADAALPAMRAAELWQVPLVVSEHWTAYHDEHGRSFRAKEERAVRRVLQAASMHLPVSKHLGSAMAQYAPGTAQRVIPNTVDGRFVLPSKPRGSDGPLRLLHVSSMVDAHKDISGMIRAFAEAVQSGADLVMDCIGGAGEGADSIADYRSLAGSLGLNKRLRFLGPAGVPEVAQAMHAADVFVLFSRYENLPCVLLEAWMTGLPALATDVGGVGEHLGVHPELGALLNAGDQQGLAQALVHWCGLKESGKMPSGAAIAGYAQERFTTAAVGRAYVEAYRAVLL
;
A
#
# COMPACT_ATOMS: atom_id res chain seq x y z
N MET A 1 -25.97 7.74 -1.40
CA MET A 1 -24.87 8.60 -1.81
C MET A 1 -24.21 8.00 -3.05
N ARG A 2 -23.91 8.82 -4.06
CA ARG A 2 -23.23 8.42 -5.30
C ARG A 2 -21.84 9.06 -5.34
N VAL A 3 -20.80 8.27 -5.55
CA VAL A 3 -19.41 8.75 -5.58
C VAL A 3 -18.82 8.47 -6.95
N LEU A 4 -18.26 9.50 -7.58
CA LEU A 4 -17.48 9.34 -8.80
C LEU A 4 -16.01 9.24 -8.44
N HIS A 5 -15.45 8.04 -8.60
CA HIS A 5 -14.04 7.75 -8.37
C HIS A 5 -13.23 7.95 -9.64
N LEU A 6 -12.19 8.79 -9.58
CA LEU A 6 -11.17 8.87 -10.61
C LEU A 6 -9.87 8.27 -10.06
N ALA A 7 -9.42 7.18 -10.64
CA ALA A 7 -8.25 6.45 -10.17
C ALA A 7 -7.07 6.64 -11.15
N SER A 8 -6.04 7.38 -10.73
CA SER A 8 -4.81 7.51 -11.54
C SER A 8 -4.11 6.16 -11.67
N TRP A 9 -4.15 5.34 -10.63
CA TRP A 9 -3.64 3.97 -10.60
C TRP A 9 -4.78 3.01 -10.30
N HIS A 10 -4.93 2.01 -11.15
CA HIS A 10 -5.92 0.94 -10.99
C HIS A 10 -5.41 -0.30 -11.73
N PRO A 11 -5.65 -1.52 -11.23
CA PRO A 11 -5.30 -2.73 -11.95
C PRO A 11 -5.92 -2.73 -13.34
N ASN A 12 -5.12 -3.06 -14.33
CA ASN A 12 -5.55 -3.02 -15.72
C ASN A 12 -4.85 -4.13 -16.55
N LYS A 13 -5.23 -4.30 -17.81
CA LYS A 13 -4.69 -5.36 -18.69
C LYS A 13 -3.18 -5.22 -18.99
N VAL A 14 -2.61 -4.02 -18.86
CA VAL A 14 -1.18 -3.76 -19.08
C VAL A 14 -0.39 -4.00 -17.79
N HIS A 15 -0.95 -3.61 -16.66
CA HIS A 15 -0.33 -3.70 -15.33
C HIS A 15 -1.35 -4.22 -14.31
N SER A 16 -1.41 -5.54 -14.16
CA SER A 16 -2.41 -6.21 -13.30
C SER A 16 -2.25 -5.90 -11.79
N GLN A 17 -1.07 -5.44 -11.38
CA GLN A 17 -0.78 -5.11 -9.97
C GLN A 17 -0.81 -3.60 -9.68
N LEU A 18 -0.89 -2.75 -10.70
CA LEU A 18 -0.87 -1.30 -10.52
C LEU A 18 -2.09 -0.84 -9.70
N GLY A 19 -1.84 -0.16 -8.58
CA GLY A 19 -2.91 0.39 -7.77
C GLY A 19 -3.85 -0.65 -7.14
N ASN A 20 -3.39 -1.88 -6.88
CA ASN A 20 -4.17 -2.89 -6.16
C ASN A 20 -4.70 -2.36 -4.82
N PHE A 21 -3.91 -1.53 -4.12
CA PHE A 21 -4.35 -0.87 -2.89
C PHE A 21 -5.49 0.13 -3.17
N VAL A 22 -5.48 0.89 -4.27
CA VAL A 22 -6.58 1.79 -4.67
C VAL A 22 -7.86 0.99 -4.89
N ARG A 23 -7.78 -0.12 -5.63
CA ARG A 23 -8.93 -1.01 -5.83
C ARG A 23 -9.48 -1.51 -4.49
N ARG A 24 -8.61 -2.00 -3.59
CA ARG A 24 -9.03 -2.46 -2.25
C ARG A 24 -9.71 -1.35 -1.44
N HIS A 25 -9.25 -0.10 -1.54
CA HIS A 25 -9.89 1.05 -0.89
C HIS A 25 -11.28 1.31 -1.46
N ILE A 26 -11.45 1.27 -2.77
CA ILE A 26 -12.76 1.46 -3.42
C ILE A 26 -13.72 0.31 -3.05
N GLU A 27 -13.23 -0.93 -3.09
CA GLU A 27 -14.00 -2.14 -2.69
C GLU A 27 -14.34 -2.17 -1.19
N ALA A 28 -13.60 -1.44 -0.35
CA ALA A 28 -13.89 -1.32 1.07
C ALA A 28 -15.11 -0.41 1.36
N ILE A 29 -15.45 0.47 0.44
CA ILE A 29 -16.60 1.37 0.60
C ILE A 29 -17.88 0.54 0.55
N PRO A 30 -18.74 0.63 1.57
CA PRO A 30 -19.90 -0.24 1.69
C PRO A 30 -20.95 0.03 0.59
N PRO A 31 -21.77 -0.98 0.21
CA PRO A 31 -22.62 -0.94 -0.99
C PRO A 31 -23.77 0.06 -0.96
N GLU A 32 -24.10 0.65 0.20
CA GLU A 32 -25.02 1.78 0.30
C GLU A 32 -24.44 3.07 -0.33
N VAL A 33 -23.14 3.12 -0.56
CA VAL A 33 -22.48 4.16 -1.35
C VAL A 33 -22.27 3.61 -2.76
N LYS A 34 -23.02 4.13 -3.72
CA LYS A 34 -22.91 3.71 -5.12
C LYS A 34 -21.70 4.38 -5.76
N GLY A 35 -20.70 3.59 -6.12
CA GLY A 35 -19.48 4.06 -6.79
C GLY A 35 -19.51 3.85 -8.29
N THR A 36 -19.00 4.82 -9.05
CA THR A 36 -18.59 4.63 -10.44
C THR A 36 -17.10 4.97 -10.55
N VAL A 37 -16.30 4.05 -11.12
CA VAL A 37 -14.84 4.20 -11.24
C VAL A 37 -14.46 4.54 -12.66
N LEU A 38 -13.71 5.62 -12.85
CA LEU A 38 -13.09 5.97 -14.13
C LEU A 38 -11.59 5.75 -14.06
N HIS A 39 -11.05 5.05 -15.06
CA HIS A 39 -9.61 4.84 -15.22
C HIS A 39 -9.20 4.96 -16.68
N ALA A 40 -8.11 5.67 -16.94
CA ALA A 40 -7.51 5.78 -18.26
C ALA A 40 -6.01 5.44 -18.21
N TRP A 41 -5.56 4.57 -19.11
CA TRP A 41 -4.18 4.11 -19.11
C TRP A 41 -3.58 4.03 -20.51
N PRO A 42 -2.32 4.39 -20.73
CA PRO A 42 -1.61 4.19 -21.98
C PRO A 42 -1.40 2.72 -22.28
N ALA A 43 -1.65 2.32 -23.54
CA ALA A 43 -1.48 0.94 -24.02
C ALA A 43 -1.02 0.94 -25.50
N PRO A 44 -0.47 -0.18 -26.00
CA PRO A 44 -0.08 -0.30 -27.40
C PRO A 44 -1.22 -0.03 -28.38
N ALA A 45 -2.45 -0.42 -28.01
CA ALA A 45 -3.67 -0.16 -28.79
C ALA A 45 -4.71 0.58 -27.96
N ALA A 46 -5.48 1.46 -28.62
CA ALA A 46 -6.62 2.12 -27.98
C ALA A 46 -7.78 1.13 -27.88
N VAL A 47 -8.27 0.89 -26.66
CA VAL A 47 -9.42 -0.01 -26.38
C VAL A 47 -10.26 0.60 -25.27
N ARG A 48 -11.58 0.48 -25.39
CA ARG A 48 -12.51 0.84 -24.31
C ARG A 48 -13.04 -0.44 -23.66
N VAL A 49 -13.09 -0.48 -22.35
CA VAL A 49 -13.63 -1.57 -21.56
C VAL A 49 -14.56 -0.98 -20.52
N SER A 50 -15.82 -1.37 -20.53
CA SER A 50 -16.76 -1.13 -19.42
C SER A 50 -17.01 -2.47 -18.74
N GLN A 51 -16.81 -2.52 -17.43
CA GLN A 51 -17.23 -3.63 -16.58
C GLN A 51 -18.42 -3.15 -15.75
N ALA A 52 -19.62 -3.56 -16.15
CA ALA A 52 -20.79 -3.35 -15.32
C ALA A 52 -20.71 -4.22 -14.05
N SER A 53 -21.26 -3.72 -12.93
CA SER A 53 -21.42 -4.48 -11.71
C SER A 53 -22.17 -5.79 -12.03
N GLY A 54 -21.48 -6.93 -11.98
CA GLY A 54 -22.03 -8.24 -12.33
C GLY A 54 -21.12 -9.13 -13.18
N ASP A 55 -19.95 -8.68 -13.60
CA ASP A 55 -19.00 -9.51 -14.32
C ASP A 55 -18.33 -10.51 -13.37
N SER A 56 -18.34 -11.79 -13.75
CA SER A 56 -18.08 -12.97 -12.90
C SER A 56 -16.69 -13.09 -12.25
N ASN A 57 -15.82 -12.11 -12.44
CA ASN A 57 -14.47 -12.05 -11.83
C ASN A 57 -14.32 -11.00 -10.71
N VAL A 58 -15.34 -10.17 -10.47
CA VAL A 58 -15.45 -9.27 -9.32
C VAL A 58 -16.83 -9.54 -8.74
N GLY A 59 -16.92 -9.85 -7.46
CA GLY A 59 -18.20 -10.23 -6.82
C GLY A 59 -19.34 -9.29 -7.24
N SER A 60 -20.55 -9.78 -7.32
CA SER A 60 -21.77 -9.16 -7.87
C SER A 60 -22.17 -7.78 -7.33
N ASN A 61 -21.37 -7.18 -6.43
CA ASN A 61 -21.60 -5.89 -5.76
C ASN A 61 -20.46 -4.86 -5.97
N GLY A 62 -19.55 -5.09 -6.92
CA GLY A 62 -18.47 -4.13 -7.20
C GLY A 62 -18.97 -2.84 -7.87
N PRO A 63 -18.22 -1.73 -7.81
CA PRO A 63 -18.59 -0.48 -8.46
C PRO A 63 -18.59 -0.61 -9.99
N ASP A 64 -19.46 0.17 -10.65
CA ASP A 64 -19.39 0.30 -12.13
C ASP A 64 -18.04 0.87 -12.51
N THR A 65 -17.25 0.13 -13.29
CA THR A 65 -15.88 0.50 -13.65
C THR A 65 -15.75 0.71 -15.16
N ARG A 66 -15.38 1.92 -15.56
CA ARG A 66 -15.15 2.30 -16.98
C ARG A 66 -13.67 2.58 -17.21
N MET A 67 -13.06 1.81 -18.10
CA MET A 67 -11.65 1.93 -18.43
C MET A 67 -11.46 2.30 -19.89
N VAL A 68 -10.54 3.22 -20.17
CA VAL A 68 -10.11 3.58 -21.51
C VAL A 68 -8.62 3.39 -21.66
N TYR A 69 -8.21 2.58 -22.63
CA TYR A 69 -6.83 2.46 -23.03
C TYR A 69 -6.56 3.45 -24.16
N VAL A 70 -5.58 4.33 -23.97
CA VAL A 70 -5.16 5.30 -25.00
C VAL A 70 -3.87 4.82 -25.65
N LYS A 71 -3.72 5.07 -26.96
CA LYS A 71 -2.48 4.69 -27.66
C LYS A 71 -1.28 5.39 -27.02
N ASP A 72 -0.29 4.59 -26.60
CA ASP A 72 0.92 5.11 -25.94
C ASP A 72 1.82 5.82 -26.97
N ARG A 73 1.69 7.13 -27.06
CA ARG A 73 2.51 8.06 -27.87
C ARG A 73 2.43 9.47 -27.30
N ALA A 74 3.45 10.26 -27.54
CA ALA A 74 3.48 11.66 -27.11
C ALA A 74 2.38 12.51 -27.76
N PRO A 75 1.81 13.50 -27.07
CA PRO A 75 1.94 13.77 -25.65
C PRO A 75 1.04 12.87 -24.77
N ARG A 76 1.66 11.93 -24.05
CA ARG A 76 0.98 10.88 -23.26
C ARG A 76 -0.05 11.43 -22.27
N ARG A 77 0.38 12.35 -21.40
CA ARG A 77 -0.45 12.93 -20.33
C ARG A 77 -1.73 13.59 -20.89
N TRP A 78 -1.59 14.42 -21.93
CA TRP A 78 -2.73 15.08 -22.56
C TRP A 78 -3.76 14.08 -23.10
N ARG A 79 -3.29 12.94 -23.65
CA ARG A 79 -4.18 11.88 -24.16
C ARG A 79 -4.95 11.20 -23.05
N THR A 80 -4.27 10.90 -21.95
CA THR A 80 -4.86 10.28 -20.77
C THR A 80 -5.87 11.24 -20.13
N GLU A 81 -5.53 12.52 -19.94
CA GLU A 81 -6.46 13.54 -19.45
C GLU A 81 -7.70 13.68 -20.36
N ARG A 82 -7.50 13.71 -21.68
CA ARG A 82 -8.62 13.75 -22.65
C ARG A 82 -9.52 12.52 -22.58
N ALA A 83 -8.95 11.35 -22.33
CA ALA A 83 -9.72 10.11 -22.17
C ALA A 83 -10.61 10.16 -20.92
N TYR A 84 -10.10 10.65 -19.80
CA TYR A 84 -10.92 10.88 -18.60
C TYR A 84 -12.06 11.86 -18.89
N MET A 85 -11.76 12.96 -19.58
CA MET A 85 -12.81 13.94 -19.94
C MET A 85 -13.89 13.33 -20.84
N GLY A 86 -13.51 12.47 -21.78
CA GLY A 86 -14.48 11.73 -22.60
C GLY A 86 -15.39 10.82 -21.77
N LEU A 87 -14.86 10.12 -20.77
CA LEU A 87 -15.67 9.31 -19.84
C LEU A 87 -16.60 10.16 -18.95
N ILE A 88 -16.13 11.34 -18.52
CA ILE A 88 -16.93 12.30 -17.75
C ILE A 88 -18.09 12.83 -18.60
N ASP A 89 -17.82 13.20 -19.86
CA ASP A 89 -18.86 13.70 -20.78
C ASP A 89 -19.92 12.63 -21.08
N GLU A 90 -19.55 11.37 -21.20
CA GLU A 90 -20.48 10.24 -21.35
C GLU A 90 -21.41 10.12 -20.14
N LEU A 91 -20.83 10.08 -18.92
CA LEU A 91 -21.63 10.05 -17.70
C LEU A 91 -22.63 11.23 -17.65
N ARG A 92 -22.18 12.42 -18.07
CA ARG A 92 -23.05 13.60 -18.11
C ARG A 92 -24.22 13.40 -19.09
N VAL A 93 -23.95 12.88 -20.27
CA VAL A 93 -24.99 12.60 -21.29
C VAL A 93 -25.98 11.53 -20.81
N GLU A 94 -25.49 10.54 -20.04
CA GLU A 94 -26.32 9.51 -19.40
C GLU A 94 -27.15 10.04 -18.22
N GLY A 95 -26.99 11.30 -17.84
CA GLY A 95 -27.70 11.92 -16.71
C GLY A 95 -27.15 11.51 -15.34
N TYR A 96 -25.89 11.05 -15.29
CA TYR A 96 -25.24 10.71 -14.02
C TYR A 96 -25.03 11.96 -13.16
N MET A 97 -25.41 11.87 -11.90
CA MET A 97 -25.30 12.95 -10.91
C MET A 97 -24.59 12.40 -9.68
N PRO A 98 -23.28 12.65 -9.48
CA PRO A 98 -22.57 12.31 -8.25
C PRO A 98 -22.87 13.30 -7.14
N ASP A 99 -22.81 12.83 -5.88
CA ASP A 99 -22.87 13.70 -4.70
C ASP A 99 -21.48 14.26 -4.34
N LEU A 100 -20.40 13.53 -4.73
CA LEU A 100 -19.01 13.97 -4.60
C LEU A 100 -18.10 13.29 -5.64
N VAL A 101 -16.93 13.89 -5.89
CA VAL A 101 -15.84 13.33 -6.68
C VAL A 101 -14.73 12.89 -5.74
N HIS A 102 -14.23 11.66 -5.93
CA HIS A 102 -13.11 11.13 -5.18
C HIS A 102 -11.94 10.81 -6.11
N LEU A 103 -10.86 11.56 -5.98
CA LEU A 103 -9.60 11.31 -6.68
C LEU A 103 -8.73 10.35 -5.86
N HIS A 104 -8.30 9.26 -6.48
CA HIS A 104 -7.28 8.37 -5.93
C HIS A 104 -5.95 8.62 -6.63
N ILE A 105 -5.00 9.15 -5.90
CA ILE A 105 -3.66 9.57 -6.32
C ILE A 105 -3.68 10.77 -7.28
N ALA A 106 -3.08 11.86 -6.85
CA ALA A 106 -3.02 13.12 -7.59
C ALA A 106 -1.98 13.07 -8.74
N ALA A 107 -2.21 12.18 -9.73
CA ALA A 107 -1.39 12.03 -10.92
C ALA A 107 -2.19 12.37 -12.20
N ASP A 108 -2.31 11.45 -13.15
CA ASP A 108 -2.93 11.69 -14.46
C ASP A 108 -4.44 12.03 -14.39
N ALA A 109 -5.13 11.56 -13.36
CA ALA A 109 -6.55 11.87 -13.12
C ALA A 109 -6.80 13.20 -12.37
N ALA A 110 -5.76 13.90 -11.91
CA ALA A 110 -5.87 15.06 -11.03
C ALA A 110 -6.71 16.21 -11.63
N LEU A 111 -6.33 16.71 -12.81
CA LEU A 111 -7.06 17.78 -13.46
C LEU A 111 -8.47 17.36 -13.93
N PRO A 112 -8.67 16.15 -14.50
CA PRO A 112 -10.01 15.64 -14.77
C PRO A 112 -10.92 15.57 -13.54
N ALA A 113 -10.41 15.15 -12.37
CA ALA A 113 -11.19 15.08 -11.13
C ALA A 113 -11.64 16.47 -10.66
N MET A 114 -10.73 17.44 -10.68
CA MET A 114 -11.05 18.83 -10.35
C MET A 114 -12.15 19.37 -11.29
N ARG A 115 -12.02 19.16 -12.61
CA ARG A 115 -13.03 19.59 -13.59
C ARG A 115 -14.36 18.87 -13.42
N ALA A 116 -14.35 17.59 -13.05
CA ALA A 116 -15.58 16.85 -12.76
C ALA A 116 -16.30 17.45 -11.53
N ALA A 117 -15.58 17.78 -10.46
CA ALA A 117 -16.13 18.41 -9.28
C ALA A 117 -16.74 19.80 -9.61
N GLU A 118 -16.04 20.60 -10.40
CA GLU A 118 -16.52 21.90 -10.90
C GLU A 118 -17.79 21.73 -11.78
N LEU A 119 -17.81 20.75 -12.70
CA LEU A 119 -18.92 20.51 -13.62
C LEU A 119 -20.21 20.17 -12.90
N TRP A 120 -20.15 19.32 -11.88
CA TRP A 120 -21.33 18.94 -11.09
C TRP A 120 -21.53 19.78 -9.83
N GLN A 121 -20.66 20.75 -9.57
CA GLN A 121 -20.68 21.60 -8.36
C GLN A 121 -20.75 20.79 -7.07
N VAL A 122 -19.92 19.76 -6.97
CA VAL A 122 -19.86 18.85 -5.83
C VAL A 122 -18.48 18.85 -5.18
N PRO A 123 -18.36 18.47 -3.89
CA PRO A 123 -17.07 18.37 -3.21
C PRO A 123 -16.09 17.42 -3.92
N LEU A 124 -14.80 17.78 -3.85
CA LEU A 124 -13.68 16.92 -4.24
C LEU A 124 -12.96 16.43 -2.99
N VAL A 125 -12.76 15.11 -2.87
CA VAL A 125 -11.88 14.52 -1.87
C VAL A 125 -10.70 13.82 -2.56
N VAL A 126 -9.53 13.77 -1.92
CA VAL A 126 -8.31 13.22 -2.49
C VAL A 126 -7.69 12.20 -1.55
N SER A 127 -7.69 10.93 -1.93
CA SER A 127 -6.89 9.89 -1.26
C SER A 127 -5.49 9.83 -1.85
N GLU A 128 -4.48 9.72 -0.98
CA GLU A 128 -3.09 9.72 -1.42
C GLU A 128 -2.28 8.60 -0.76
N HIS A 129 -1.41 8.00 -1.59
CA HIS A 129 -0.57 6.85 -1.24
C HIS A 129 0.87 7.02 -1.74
N TRP A 130 1.14 8.05 -2.54
CA TRP A 130 2.38 8.18 -3.29
C TRP A 130 3.51 8.77 -2.44
N THR A 131 4.71 8.18 -2.52
CA THR A 131 5.91 8.64 -1.81
C THR A 131 6.55 9.89 -2.42
N ALA A 132 6.10 10.35 -3.60
CA ALA A 132 6.65 11.52 -4.28
C ALA A 132 6.44 12.87 -3.54
N TYR A 133 5.66 12.88 -2.48
CA TYR A 133 5.47 14.05 -1.61
C TYR A 133 6.65 14.30 -0.66
N HIS A 134 7.59 13.36 -0.55
CA HIS A 134 8.74 13.41 0.34
C HIS A 134 10.02 13.67 -0.46
N ASP A 135 10.58 14.88 -0.34
CA ASP A 135 11.80 15.29 -1.05
C ASP A 135 13.03 14.46 -0.65
N GLU A 136 13.08 13.99 0.59
CA GLU A 136 14.14 13.14 1.16
C GLU A 136 14.33 11.80 0.43
N HIS A 137 13.33 11.38 -0.35
CA HIS A 137 13.40 10.15 -1.12
C HIS A 137 13.89 10.34 -2.56
N GLY A 138 14.35 11.55 -2.91
CA GLY A 138 14.90 11.87 -4.24
C GLY A 138 13.88 11.77 -5.39
N ARG A 139 12.60 11.69 -5.09
CA ARG A 139 11.48 11.63 -6.04
C ARG A 139 10.56 12.82 -5.85
N SER A 140 11.06 14.01 -6.16
CA SER A 140 10.21 15.19 -6.23
C SER A 140 9.38 15.21 -7.52
N PHE A 141 8.23 15.85 -7.46
CA PHE A 141 7.43 16.14 -8.65
C PHE A 141 8.21 17.00 -9.66
N ARG A 142 8.05 16.71 -10.94
CA ARG A 142 8.47 17.67 -11.96
C ARG A 142 7.63 18.94 -11.85
N ALA A 143 8.15 20.09 -12.20
CA ALA A 143 7.49 21.40 -12.02
C ALA A 143 6.04 21.48 -12.60
N LYS A 144 5.74 20.74 -13.69
CA LYS A 144 4.38 20.68 -14.25
C LYS A 144 3.47 19.76 -13.44
N GLU A 145 4.01 18.66 -12.92
CA GLU A 145 3.30 17.71 -12.07
C GLU A 145 2.98 18.36 -10.74
N GLU A 146 3.95 19.01 -10.12
CA GLU A 146 3.78 19.73 -8.87
C GLU A 146 2.68 20.79 -8.96
N ARG A 147 2.67 21.59 -10.03
CA ARG A 147 1.60 22.60 -10.25
C ARG A 147 0.21 21.94 -10.33
N ALA A 148 0.09 20.79 -11.00
CA ALA A 148 -1.18 20.08 -11.09
C ALA A 148 -1.61 19.49 -9.74
N VAL A 149 -0.66 18.86 -9.04
CA VAL A 149 -0.86 18.33 -7.67
C VAL A 149 -1.29 19.45 -6.74
N ARG A 150 -0.55 20.55 -6.69
CA ARG A 150 -0.89 21.71 -5.86
C ARG A 150 -2.29 22.25 -6.14
N ARG A 151 -2.65 22.40 -7.41
CA ARG A 151 -3.98 22.89 -7.81
C ARG A 151 -5.10 21.96 -7.36
N VAL A 152 -4.96 20.65 -7.54
CA VAL A 152 -6.02 19.71 -7.16
C VAL A 152 -6.13 19.56 -5.65
N LEU A 153 -5.01 19.59 -4.91
CA LEU A 153 -5.03 19.55 -3.46
C LEU A 153 -5.66 20.82 -2.86
N GLN A 154 -5.37 21.99 -3.43
CA GLN A 154 -5.99 23.25 -3.00
C GLN A 154 -7.49 23.33 -3.32
N ALA A 155 -7.96 22.66 -4.39
CA ALA A 155 -9.36 22.58 -4.75
C ALA A 155 -10.14 21.51 -3.94
N ALA A 156 -9.45 20.62 -3.26
CA ALA A 156 -10.09 19.56 -2.49
C ALA A 156 -10.72 20.08 -1.19
N SER A 157 -11.91 19.57 -0.88
CA SER A 157 -12.60 19.82 0.39
C SER A 157 -11.94 19.06 1.54
N MET A 158 -11.32 17.89 1.26
CA MET A 158 -10.63 17.08 2.26
C MET A 158 -9.56 16.20 1.62
N HIS A 159 -8.42 16.06 2.31
CA HIS A 159 -7.39 15.08 1.97
C HIS A 159 -7.52 13.83 2.84
N LEU A 160 -7.31 12.66 2.23
CA LEU A 160 -7.40 11.35 2.85
C LEU A 160 -6.06 10.61 2.69
N PRO A 161 -4.99 11.06 3.38
CA PRO A 161 -3.69 10.37 3.37
C PRO A 161 -3.78 9.05 4.11
N VAL A 162 -2.88 8.08 3.77
CA VAL A 162 -2.82 6.78 4.46
C VAL A 162 -2.10 6.83 5.81
N SER A 163 -1.39 7.92 6.11
CA SER A 163 -0.67 8.14 7.37
C SER A 163 -0.64 9.63 7.72
N LYS A 164 -0.39 9.97 8.99
CA LYS A 164 -0.16 11.36 9.42
C LYS A 164 1.09 11.94 8.76
N HIS A 165 2.14 11.12 8.62
CA HIS A 165 3.38 11.49 7.97
C HIS A 165 3.13 11.98 6.52
N LEU A 166 2.39 11.20 5.73
CA LEU A 166 1.98 11.61 4.38
C LEU A 166 1.08 12.85 4.41
N GLY A 167 0.15 12.92 5.36
CA GLY A 167 -0.71 14.09 5.55
C GLY A 167 0.08 15.38 5.79
N SER A 168 1.13 15.31 6.61
CA SER A 168 2.03 16.44 6.86
C SER A 168 2.78 16.88 5.59
N ALA A 169 3.22 15.91 4.77
CA ALA A 169 3.85 16.22 3.49
C ALA A 169 2.85 16.87 2.49
N MET A 170 1.61 16.38 2.42
CA MET A 170 0.56 16.98 1.59
C MET A 170 0.20 18.40 2.02
N ALA A 171 0.23 18.70 3.31
CA ALA A 171 -0.06 20.04 3.85
C ALA A 171 0.87 21.13 3.31
N GLN A 172 2.08 20.79 2.88
CA GLN A 172 3.02 21.74 2.23
C GLN A 172 2.50 22.23 0.87
N TYR A 173 1.66 21.42 0.20
CA TYR A 173 1.07 21.78 -1.11
C TYR A 173 -0.26 22.50 -0.98
N ALA A 174 -1.02 22.25 0.07
CA ALA A 174 -2.32 22.86 0.34
C ALA A 174 -2.53 23.07 1.85
N PRO A 175 -1.90 24.12 2.43
CA PRO A 175 -2.04 24.43 3.85
C PRO A 175 -3.50 24.74 4.20
N GLY A 176 -3.96 24.24 5.36
CA GLY A 176 -5.29 24.53 5.89
C GLY A 176 -6.43 23.66 5.32
N THR A 177 -6.18 22.82 4.31
CA THR A 177 -7.19 21.86 3.86
C THR A 177 -7.42 20.80 4.94
N ALA A 178 -8.70 20.50 5.22
CA ALA A 178 -9.07 19.45 6.17
C ALA A 178 -8.44 18.09 5.79
N GLN A 179 -7.99 17.35 6.79
CA GLN A 179 -7.38 16.04 6.58
C GLN A 179 -7.99 14.99 7.50
N ARG A 180 -8.15 13.77 6.97
CA ARG A 180 -8.50 12.59 7.74
C ARG A 180 -7.63 11.42 7.28
N VAL A 181 -6.86 10.82 8.18
CA VAL A 181 -6.07 9.63 7.87
C VAL A 181 -7.02 8.44 7.63
N ILE A 182 -6.88 7.80 6.47
CA ILE A 182 -7.56 6.55 6.13
C ILE A 182 -6.48 5.53 5.75
N PRO A 183 -6.13 4.60 6.64
CA PRO A 183 -5.04 3.67 6.42
C PRO A 183 -5.35 2.67 5.29
N ASN A 184 -4.31 2.01 4.78
CA ASN A 184 -4.49 0.92 3.84
C ASN A 184 -5.35 -0.20 4.43
N THR A 185 -6.18 -0.82 3.60
CA THR A 185 -7.02 -1.95 4.00
C THR A 185 -6.34 -3.29 3.70
N VAL A 186 -6.60 -4.27 4.55
CA VAL A 186 -6.08 -5.64 4.42
C VAL A 186 -7.17 -6.57 3.90
N ASP A 187 -6.78 -7.48 2.99
CA ASP A 187 -7.65 -8.52 2.45
C ASP A 187 -8.07 -9.51 3.55
N GLY A 188 -9.34 -9.91 3.56
CA GLY A 188 -9.89 -10.82 4.56
C GLY A 188 -9.17 -12.18 4.64
N ARG A 189 -8.45 -12.59 3.59
CA ARG A 189 -7.63 -13.82 3.57
C ARG A 189 -6.46 -13.80 4.56
N PHE A 190 -6.06 -12.63 5.07
CA PHE A 190 -5.07 -12.51 6.15
C PHE A 190 -5.69 -12.64 7.56
N VAL A 191 -7.01 -12.71 7.68
CA VAL A 191 -7.68 -12.97 8.96
C VAL A 191 -7.64 -14.47 9.23
N LEU A 192 -6.58 -14.92 9.87
CA LEU A 192 -6.38 -16.33 10.22
C LEU A 192 -6.55 -16.55 11.74
N PRO A 193 -6.94 -17.77 12.18
CA PRO A 193 -6.97 -18.10 13.59
C PRO A 193 -5.58 -17.87 14.22
N SER A 194 -5.53 -17.23 15.38
CA SER A 194 -4.25 -17.01 16.04
C SER A 194 -3.62 -18.36 16.44
N LYS A 195 -2.32 -18.49 16.17
CA LYS A 195 -1.54 -19.69 16.47
C LYS A 195 -0.56 -19.40 17.60
N PRO A 196 -0.48 -20.25 18.63
CA PRO A 196 0.60 -20.16 19.59
C PRO A 196 1.96 -20.35 18.89
N ARG A 197 2.90 -19.45 19.16
CA ARG A 197 4.27 -19.58 18.68
C ARG A 197 5.04 -20.46 19.65
N GLY A 198 5.54 -21.61 19.15
CA GLY A 198 6.36 -22.51 19.95
C GLY A 198 7.73 -21.91 20.27
N SER A 199 8.33 -22.33 21.40
CA SER A 199 9.68 -21.95 21.80
C SER A 199 10.77 -22.72 21.05
N ASP A 200 10.42 -23.84 20.42
CA ASP A 200 11.39 -24.78 19.87
C ASP A 200 11.83 -24.42 18.44
N GLY A 201 13.09 -24.79 18.14
CA GLY A 201 13.71 -24.60 16.83
C GLY A 201 14.07 -23.15 16.49
N PRO A 202 14.59 -22.91 15.28
CA PRO A 202 15.08 -21.59 14.88
C PRO A 202 13.99 -20.54 14.87
N LEU A 203 14.35 -19.26 15.09
CA LEU A 203 13.47 -18.14 14.86
C LEU A 203 13.19 -18.02 13.35
N ARG A 204 11.92 -18.15 12.99
CA ARG A 204 11.47 -18.10 11.58
C ARG A 204 11.11 -16.68 11.19
N LEU A 205 11.93 -16.08 10.36
CA LEU A 205 11.72 -14.74 9.84
C LEU A 205 11.06 -14.80 8.47
N LEU A 206 10.25 -13.81 8.16
CA LEU A 206 9.66 -13.62 6.85
C LEU A 206 9.88 -12.19 6.36
N HIS A 207 10.30 -12.05 5.10
CA HIS A 207 10.28 -10.79 4.37
C HIS A 207 9.42 -10.94 3.11
N VAL A 208 8.56 -9.95 2.85
CA VAL A 208 7.73 -9.90 1.64
C VAL A 208 7.82 -8.51 1.02
N SER A 209 8.31 -8.39 -0.22
CA SER A 209 8.40 -7.10 -0.90
C SER A 209 8.58 -7.22 -2.41
N SER A 210 8.66 -6.07 -3.10
CA SER A 210 9.08 -5.98 -4.51
C SER A 210 10.55 -6.32 -4.75
N MET A 211 11.37 -6.49 -3.71
CA MET A 211 12.82 -6.76 -3.78
C MET A 211 13.63 -5.68 -4.52
N VAL A 212 13.23 -4.43 -4.44
CA VAL A 212 14.00 -3.28 -4.96
C VAL A 212 14.92 -2.78 -3.86
N ASP A 213 16.24 -2.98 -3.99
CA ASP A 213 17.23 -2.68 -2.94
C ASP A 213 17.25 -1.22 -2.53
N ALA A 214 17.19 -0.31 -3.50
CA ALA A 214 17.13 1.13 -3.26
C ALA A 214 15.96 1.55 -2.36
N HIS A 215 14.91 0.72 -2.29
CA HIS A 215 13.69 0.98 -1.53
C HIS A 215 13.63 0.14 -0.25
N LYS A 216 13.95 -1.15 -0.36
CA LYS A 216 13.72 -2.15 0.70
C LYS A 216 14.97 -2.54 1.47
N ASP A 217 16.15 -2.05 1.07
CA ASP A 217 17.45 -2.35 1.66
C ASP A 217 17.67 -3.86 1.93
N ILE A 218 17.39 -4.66 0.91
CA ILE A 218 17.51 -6.11 0.99
C ILE A 218 18.94 -6.53 1.29
N SER A 219 19.92 -5.86 0.64
CA SER A 219 21.34 -6.12 0.86
C SER A 219 21.77 -5.82 2.30
N GLY A 220 21.26 -4.72 2.89
CA GLY A 220 21.47 -4.40 4.30
C GLY A 220 20.85 -5.41 5.24
N MET A 221 19.62 -5.84 4.96
CA MET A 221 18.94 -6.88 5.72
C MET A 221 19.70 -8.21 5.69
N ILE A 222 20.22 -8.63 4.53
CA ILE A 222 21.01 -9.86 4.40
C ILE A 222 22.29 -9.79 5.25
N ARG A 223 22.99 -8.66 5.26
CA ARG A 223 24.19 -8.46 6.08
C ARG A 223 23.90 -8.48 7.56
N ALA A 224 22.84 -7.80 8.01
CA ALA A 224 22.40 -7.83 9.40
C ALA A 224 22.01 -9.26 9.85
N PHE A 225 21.34 -10.01 8.98
CA PHE A 225 21.01 -11.41 9.22
C PHE A 225 22.29 -12.27 9.37
N ALA A 226 23.31 -12.06 8.52
CA ALA A 226 24.60 -12.76 8.62
C ALA A 226 25.31 -12.46 9.95
N GLU A 227 25.33 -11.21 10.38
CA GLU A 227 25.92 -10.78 11.66
C GLU A 227 25.22 -11.45 12.85
N ALA A 228 23.89 -11.51 12.84
CA ALA A 228 23.12 -12.18 13.89
C ALA A 228 23.45 -13.70 13.93
N VAL A 229 23.55 -14.38 12.77
CA VAL A 229 23.94 -15.79 12.69
C VAL A 229 25.37 -16.00 13.22
N GLN A 230 26.32 -15.13 12.87
CA GLN A 230 27.71 -15.18 13.35
C GLN A 230 27.78 -14.96 14.87
N SER A 231 26.86 -14.20 15.44
CA SER A 231 26.72 -14.00 16.90
C SER A 231 26.08 -15.20 17.62
N GLY A 232 25.76 -16.29 16.88
CA GLY A 232 25.24 -17.54 17.45
C GLY A 232 23.71 -17.62 17.47
N ALA A 233 22.97 -16.67 16.90
CA ALA A 233 21.52 -16.73 16.84
C ALA A 233 21.04 -17.87 15.93
N ASP A 234 20.12 -18.70 16.42
CA ASP A 234 19.49 -19.76 15.61
C ASP A 234 18.24 -19.25 14.90
N LEU A 235 18.43 -18.82 13.64
CA LEU A 235 17.38 -18.19 12.83
C LEU A 235 17.44 -18.63 11.37
N VAL A 236 16.26 -18.61 10.74
CA VAL A 236 16.06 -18.86 9.31
C VAL A 236 15.15 -17.79 8.74
N MET A 237 15.32 -17.44 7.46
CA MET A 237 14.51 -16.39 6.82
C MET A 237 14.04 -16.86 5.44
N ASP A 238 12.77 -16.63 5.19
CA ASP A 238 12.15 -16.70 3.87
C ASP A 238 11.91 -15.31 3.30
N CYS A 239 12.29 -15.12 2.03
CA CYS A 239 12.05 -13.91 1.28
C CYS A 239 11.11 -14.22 0.10
N ILE A 240 9.95 -13.56 0.07
CA ILE A 240 8.92 -13.69 -0.98
C ILE A 240 8.86 -12.40 -1.78
N GLY A 241 8.84 -12.51 -3.11
CA GLY A 241 8.69 -11.37 -4.00
C GLY A 241 9.70 -11.35 -5.15
N GLY A 242 9.97 -10.16 -5.71
CA GLY A 242 10.96 -10.01 -6.77
C GLY A 242 10.40 -10.19 -8.19
N ALA A 243 9.08 -10.06 -8.37
CA ALA A 243 8.45 -9.98 -9.69
C ALA A 243 7.83 -8.60 -9.87
N GLY A 244 8.57 -7.67 -10.40
CA GLY A 244 8.05 -6.34 -10.68
C GLY A 244 9.01 -5.53 -11.51
N GLU A 245 8.49 -4.50 -12.14
CA GLU A 245 9.32 -3.52 -12.84
C GLU A 245 10.28 -2.85 -11.83
N GLY A 246 11.58 -2.91 -12.12
CA GLY A 246 12.62 -2.38 -11.23
C GLY A 246 13.03 -3.28 -10.07
N ALA A 247 12.54 -4.53 -9.99
CA ALA A 247 13.05 -5.51 -9.03
C ALA A 247 14.51 -5.86 -9.37
N ASP A 248 15.37 -5.86 -8.33
CA ASP A 248 16.74 -6.31 -8.47
C ASP A 248 16.79 -7.85 -8.68
N SER A 249 17.90 -8.33 -9.20
CA SER A 249 18.06 -9.75 -9.47
C SER A 249 18.08 -10.56 -8.18
N ILE A 250 17.15 -11.51 -8.03
CA ILE A 250 17.19 -12.49 -6.92
C ILE A 250 18.50 -13.29 -6.95
N ALA A 251 19.12 -13.45 -8.12
CA ALA A 251 20.41 -14.13 -8.25
C ALA A 251 21.53 -13.38 -7.52
N ASP A 252 21.52 -12.04 -7.55
CA ASP A 252 22.50 -11.23 -6.85
C ASP A 252 22.35 -11.35 -5.32
N TYR A 253 21.11 -11.35 -4.83
CA TYR A 253 20.86 -11.62 -3.41
C TYR A 253 21.25 -13.02 -2.97
N ARG A 254 21.02 -14.04 -3.80
CA ARG A 254 21.49 -15.41 -3.54
C ARG A 254 23.02 -15.47 -3.52
N SER A 255 23.69 -14.78 -4.43
CA SER A 255 25.15 -14.68 -4.47
C SER A 255 25.70 -14.02 -3.20
N LEU A 256 25.09 -12.89 -2.78
CA LEU A 256 25.46 -12.22 -1.53
C LEU A 256 25.25 -13.15 -0.31
N ALA A 257 24.10 -13.79 -0.21
CA ALA A 257 23.82 -14.74 0.86
C ALA A 257 24.81 -15.91 0.87
N GLY A 258 25.18 -16.43 -0.31
CA GLY A 258 26.18 -17.49 -0.48
C GLY A 258 27.56 -17.06 0.00
N SER A 259 28.02 -15.88 -0.36
CA SER A 259 29.31 -15.32 0.07
C SER A 259 29.39 -15.10 1.59
N LEU A 260 28.24 -14.95 2.26
CA LEU A 260 28.13 -14.82 3.71
C LEU A 260 27.81 -16.14 4.44
N GLY A 261 27.79 -17.27 3.72
CA GLY A 261 27.56 -18.60 4.31
C GLY A 261 26.10 -18.89 4.68
N LEU A 262 25.13 -18.16 4.13
CA LEU A 262 23.72 -18.22 4.55
C LEU A 262 22.84 -19.18 3.74
N ASN A 263 23.38 -19.94 2.78
CA ASN A 263 22.63 -20.78 1.82
C ASN A 263 21.59 -21.73 2.45
N LYS A 264 21.81 -22.19 3.67
CA LYS A 264 20.91 -23.11 4.40
C LYS A 264 19.89 -22.38 5.28
N ARG A 265 20.10 -21.08 5.53
CA ARG A 265 19.31 -20.29 6.48
C ARG A 265 18.45 -19.21 5.83
N LEU A 266 18.81 -18.77 4.62
CA LEU A 266 18.11 -17.71 3.88
C LEU A 266 17.63 -18.26 2.53
N ARG A 267 16.32 -18.18 2.27
CA ARG A 267 15.69 -18.71 1.06
C ARG A 267 14.95 -17.60 0.31
N PHE A 268 15.12 -17.53 -1.00
CA PHE A 268 14.39 -16.64 -1.89
C PHE A 268 13.39 -17.48 -2.69
N LEU A 269 12.10 -17.32 -2.37
CA LEU A 269 11.01 -18.16 -2.87
C LEU A 269 10.39 -17.63 -4.18
N GLY A 270 10.75 -16.39 -4.57
CA GLY A 270 10.13 -15.73 -5.73
C GLY A 270 8.76 -15.14 -5.40
N PRO A 271 8.01 -14.68 -6.42
CA PRO A 271 6.67 -14.11 -6.25
C PRO A 271 5.65 -15.17 -5.82
N ALA A 272 4.70 -14.76 -4.98
CA ALA A 272 3.62 -15.62 -4.49
C ALA A 272 2.28 -14.87 -4.50
N GLY A 273 1.19 -15.61 -4.55
CA GLY A 273 -0.17 -15.08 -4.45
C GLY A 273 -0.55 -14.73 -3.01
N VAL A 274 -1.69 -14.06 -2.85
CA VAL A 274 -2.17 -13.65 -1.51
C VAL A 274 -2.37 -14.82 -0.55
N PRO A 275 -2.93 -15.98 -0.97
CA PRO A 275 -3.09 -17.12 -0.05
C PRO A 275 -1.74 -17.67 0.45
N GLU A 276 -0.75 -17.79 -0.43
CA GLU A 276 0.58 -18.29 -0.09
C GLU A 276 1.31 -17.33 0.85
N VAL A 277 1.21 -16.00 0.60
CA VAL A 277 1.77 -14.98 1.49
C VAL A 277 1.10 -15.02 2.87
N ALA A 278 -0.22 -15.15 2.93
CA ALA A 278 -0.94 -15.25 4.20
C ALA A 278 -0.53 -16.50 5.00
N GLN A 279 -0.34 -17.65 4.33
CA GLN A 279 0.15 -18.86 4.96
C GLN A 279 1.60 -18.71 5.45
N ALA A 280 2.47 -18.08 4.66
CA ALA A 280 3.86 -17.81 5.06
C ALA A 280 3.91 -16.89 6.29
N MET A 281 3.10 -15.82 6.34
CA MET A 281 2.98 -14.94 7.50
C MET A 281 2.48 -15.69 8.73
N HIS A 282 1.49 -16.58 8.56
CA HIS A 282 0.97 -17.39 9.66
C HIS A 282 2.00 -18.42 10.18
N ALA A 283 2.90 -18.91 9.32
CA ALA A 283 3.93 -19.88 9.68
C ALA A 283 5.16 -19.24 10.31
N ALA A 284 5.42 -17.96 10.07
CA ALA A 284 6.57 -17.23 10.60
C ALA A 284 6.40 -16.82 12.08
N ASP A 285 7.51 -16.48 12.71
CA ASP A 285 7.56 -15.96 14.07
C ASP A 285 7.67 -14.43 14.11
N VAL A 286 8.37 -13.84 13.11
CA VAL A 286 8.60 -12.39 13.00
C VAL A 286 8.63 -11.99 11.54
N PHE A 287 7.99 -10.87 11.23
CA PHE A 287 8.07 -10.19 9.94
C PHE A 287 9.21 -9.17 9.96
N VAL A 288 10.02 -9.10 8.90
CA VAL A 288 11.13 -8.13 8.81
C VAL A 288 10.88 -7.20 7.63
N LEU A 289 10.83 -5.88 7.90
CA LEU A 289 10.70 -4.84 6.90
C LEU A 289 11.75 -3.75 7.11
N PHE A 290 12.91 -3.90 6.45
CA PHE A 290 14.06 -3.02 6.62
C PHE A 290 14.13 -1.95 5.53
N SER A 291 13.00 -1.29 5.26
CA SER A 291 12.86 -0.32 4.17
C SER A 291 13.57 1.01 4.46
N ARG A 292 14.07 1.66 3.40
CA ARG A 292 14.63 3.02 3.47
C ARG A 292 13.54 4.08 3.50
N TYR A 293 12.39 3.81 2.88
CA TYR A 293 11.21 4.69 2.89
C TYR A 293 9.93 3.91 2.64
N GLU A 294 8.83 4.38 3.22
CA GLU A 294 7.47 3.88 3.09
C GLU A 294 6.48 5.04 3.26
N ASN A 295 5.20 4.83 2.91
CA ASN A 295 4.11 5.64 3.46
C ASN A 295 3.41 4.87 4.58
N LEU A 296 2.60 3.87 4.22
CA LEU A 296 2.08 2.87 5.13
C LEU A 296 2.07 1.53 4.39
N PRO A 297 3.06 0.65 4.61
CA PRO A 297 3.24 -0.55 3.80
C PRO A 297 2.14 -1.58 4.06
N CYS A 298 1.39 -1.97 3.01
CA CYS A 298 0.33 -2.97 3.10
C CYS A 298 0.80 -4.28 3.72
N VAL A 299 2.00 -4.73 3.36
CA VAL A 299 2.56 -6.00 3.87
C VAL A 299 2.77 -6.01 5.38
N LEU A 300 3.04 -4.86 5.99
CA LEU A 300 3.15 -4.72 7.45
C LEU A 300 1.78 -4.90 8.12
N LEU A 301 0.75 -4.28 7.56
CA LEU A 301 -0.63 -4.42 8.04
C LEU A 301 -1.14 -5.85 7.84
N GLU A 302 -0.76 -6.49 6.74
CA GLU A 302 -1.05 -7.90 6.44
C GLU A 302 -0.39 -8.83 7.47
N ALA A 303 0.88 -8.57 7.84
CA ALA A 303 1.57 -9.29 8.90
C ALA A 303 0.84 -9.16 10.25
N TRP A 304 0.50 -7.94 10.67
CA TRP A 304 -0.25 -7.73 11.91
C TRP A 304 -1.63 -8.36 11.89
N MET A 305 -2.30 -8.39 10.72
CA MET A 305 -3.60 -9.05 10.60
C MET A 305 -3.54 -10.55 10.87
N THR A 306 -2.42 -11.21 10.54
CA THR A 306 -2.15 -12.62 10.88
C THR A 306 -1.66 -12.81 12.32
N GLY A 307 -1.53 -11.72 13.09
CA GLY A 307 -0.96 -11.74 14.44
C GLY A 307 0.56 -11.84 14.46
N LEU A 308 1.25 -11.57 13.35
CA LEU A 308 2.71 -11.66 13.23
C LEU A 308 3.36 -10.34 13.68
N PRO A 309 4.22 -10.34 14.73
CA PRO A 309 4.98 -9.15 15.12
C PRO A 309 6.02 -8.79 14.08
N ALA A 310 6.43 -7.52 14.03
CA ALA A 310 7.33 -7.02 13.02
C ALA A 310 8.58 -6.35 13.59
N LEU A 311 9.72 -6.54 12.93
CA LEU A 311 10.89 -5.69 13.02
C LEU A 311 10.87 -4.77 11.80
N ALA A 312 10.61 -3.49 11.98
CA ALA A 312 10.49 -2.56 10.88
C ALA A 312 11.20 -1.23 11.15
N THR A 313 11.65 -0.59 10.09
CA THR A 313 12.33 0.71 10.16
C THR A 313 11.32 1.83 10.40
N ASP A 314 11.75 2.87 11.13
CA ASP A 314 10.99 4.09 11.40
C ASP A 314 11.00 4.99 10.15
N VAL A 315 10.12 4.67 9.22
CA VAL A 315 9.94 5.40 7.97
C VAL A 315 8.45 5.57 7.68
N GLY A 316 8.08 6.74 7.20
CA GLY A 316 6.69 7.06 6.87
C GLY A 316 5.74 6.89 8.05
N GLY A 317 4.64 6.18 7.84
CA GLY A 317 3.63 5.90 8.87
C GLY A 317 3.94 4.69 9.77
N VAL A 318 5.08 4.02 9.60
CA VAL A 318 5.42 2.82 10.40
C VAL A 318 5.54 3.17 11.88
N GLY A 319 6.27 4.26 12.21
CA GLY A 319 6.45 4.72 13.58
C GLY A 319 5.16 5.17 14.26
N GLU A 320 4.14 5.57 13.51
CA GLU A 320 2.83 5.94 14.06
C GLU A 320 2.13 4.77 14.77
N HIS A 321 2.50 3.54 14.44
CA HIS A 321 1.99 2.31 15.00
C HIS A 321 3.00 1.65 15.94
N LEU A 322 4.18 1.26 15.44
CA LEU A 322 5.20 0.55 16.23
C LEU A 322 5.81 1.40 17.36
N GLY A 323 5.90 2.72 17.17
CA GLY A 323 6.40 3.64 18.20
C GLY A 323 5.47 3.80 19.41
N VAL A 324 4.19 3.43 19.26
CA VAL A 324 3.15 3.59 20.30
C VAL A 324 2.68 2.25 20.85
N HIS A 325 2.81 1.18 20.07
CA HIS A 325 2.29 -0.16 20.33
C HIS A 325 3.42 -1.21 20.32
N PRO A 326 4.19 -1.36 21.43
CA PRO A 326 5.33 -2.27 21.50
C PRO A 326 4.95 -3.75 21.31
N GLU A 327 3.68 -4.10 21.52
CA GLU A 327 3.16 -5.44 21.24
C GLU A 327 3.18 -5.80 19.75
N LEU A 328 3.22 -4.82 18.85
CA LEU A 328 3.25 -5.05 17.40
C LEU A 328 4.65 -5.45 16.89
N GLY A 329 5.71 -5.25 17.70
CA GLY A 329 7.07 -5.56 17.31
C GLY A 329 8.10 -4.56 17.81
N ALA A 330 9.14 -4.30 17.01
CA ALA A 330 10.16 -3.31 17.35
C ALA A 330 10.46 -2.38 16.16
N LEU A 331 10.68 -1.10 16.51
CA LEU A 331 11.05 -0.04 15.58
C LEU A 331 12.57 0.09 15.50
N LEU A 332 13.11 0.23 14.29
CA LEU A 332 14.52 0.33 13.97
C LEU A 332 14.82 1.61 13.20
N ASN A 333 16.03 2.12 13.30
CA ASN A 333 16.45 3.21 12.41
C ASN A 333 16.69 2.69 10.98
N ALA A 334 16.33 3.49 9.98
CA ALA A 334 16.59 3.15 8.58
C ALA A 334 18.10 3.05 8.31
N GLY A 335 18.53 1.95 7.66
CA GLY A 335 19.94 1.69 7.35
C GLY A 335 20.79 1.22 8.53
N ASP A 336 20.23 1.07 9.73
CA ASP A 336 20.93 0.57 10.91
C ASP A 336 21.04 -0.96 10.90
N GLN A 337 22.02 -1.48 10.14
CA GLN A 337 22.26 -2.92 10.01
C GLN A 337 22.63 -3.54 11.36
N GLN A 338 23.44 -2.86 12.19
CA GLN A 338 23.85 -3.35 13.49
C GLN A 338 22.64 -3.42 14.45
N GLY A 339 21.78 -2.41 14.45
CA GLY A 339 20.55 -2.41 15.23
C GLY A 339 19.61 -3.55 14.84
N LEU A 340 19.48 -3.84 13.52
CA LEU A 340 18.70 -4.99 13.07
C LEU A 340 19.33 -6.32 13.54
N ALA A 341 20.68 -6.49 13.43
CA ALA A 341 21.35 -7.69 13.88
C ALA A 341 21.13 -7.93 15.39
N GLN A 342 21.29 -6.90 16.20
CA GLN A 342 21.03 -6.96 17.65
C GLN A 342 19.58 -7.30 17.98
N ALA A 343 18.62 -6.68 17.25
CA ALA A 343 17.21 -7.01 17.38
C ALA A 343 16.93 -8.49 17.06
N LEU A 344 17.51 -9.02 15.99
CA LEU A 344 17.36 -10.43 15.62
C LEU A 344 17.85 -11.38 16.73
N VAL A 345 19.03 -11.10 17.33
CA VAL A 345 19.57 -11.86 18.47
C VAL A 345 18.62 -11.76 19.67
N HIS A 346 18.15 -10.56 20.00
CA HIS A 346 17.20 -10.34 21.09
C HIS A 346 15.91 -11.15 20.90
N TRP A 347 15.35 -11.18 19.68
CA TRP A 347 14.11 -11.88 19.38
C TRP A 347 14.27 -13.41 19.40
N CYS A 348 15.47 -13.95 19.11
CA CYS A 348 15.79 -15.35 19.39
C CYS A 348 15.62 -15.66 20.88
N GLY A 349 16.18 -14.84 21.76
CA GLY A 349 16.05 -15.00 23.21
C GLY A 349 14.60 -14.85 23.71
N LEU A 350 13.78 -13.99 23.09
CA LEU A 350 12.34 -13.90 23.40
C LEU A 350 11.62 -15.19 23.03
N LYS A 351 11.92 -15.79 21.88
CA LYS A 351 11.34 -17.07 21.46
C LYS A 351 11.73 -18.18 22.41
N GLU A 352 13.02 -18.36 22.70
CA GLU A 352 13.55 -19.38 23.60
C GLU A 352 12.95 -19.29 25.00
N SER A 353 12.73 -18.07 25.49
CA SER A 353 12.12 -17.82 26.81
C SER A 353 10.58 -17.83 26.82
N GLY A 354 9.93 -18.08 25.68
CA GLY A 354 8.48 -18.08 25.55
C GLY A 354 7.84 -16.70 25.76
N LYS A 355 8.61 -15.61 25.56
CA LYS A 355 8.17 -14.21 25.78
C LYS A 355 7.81 -13.47 24.49
N MET A 356 7.52 -14.20 23.41
CA MET A 356 7.05 -13.58 22.17
C MET A 356 5.72 -12.84 22.38
N PRO A 357 5.51 -11.71 21.69
CA PRO A 357 4.25 -10.98 21.76
C PRO A 357 3.03 -11.85 21.42
N SER A 358 1.89 -11.53 22.03
CA SER A 358 0.63 -12.23 21.79
C SER A 358 0.12 -11.99 20.38
N GLY A 359 0.06 -13.04 19.54
CA GLY A 359 -0.50 -12.94 18.21
C GLY A 359 -1.98 -12.50 18.19
N ALA A 360 -2.74 -12.87 19.22
CA ALA A 360 -4.14 -12.46 19.35
C ALA A 360 -4.27 -10.94 19.60
N ALA A 361 -3.39 -10.36 20.43
CA ALA A 361 -3.38 -8.92 20.68
C ALA A 361 -3.01 -8.15 19.41
N ILE A 362 -1.98 -8.61 18.67
CA ILE A 362 -1.55 -8.00 17.40
C ILE A 362 -2.66 -8.06 16.36
N ALA A 363 -3.29 -9.23 16.18
CA ALA A 363 -4.40 -9.39 15.24
C ALA A 363 -5.61 -8.53 15.62
N GLY A 364 -5.93 -8.44 16.90
CA GLY A 364 -7.02 -7.58 17.42
C GLY A 364 -6.78 -6.11 17.08
N TYR A 365 -5.58 -5.61 17.31
CA TYR A 365 -5.17 -4.25 16.92
C TYR A 365 -5.39 -3.99 15.43
N ALA A 366 -4.95 -4.93 14.57
CA ALA A 366 -5.06 -4.79 13.12
C ALA A 366 -6.51 -4.89 12.65
N GLN A 367 -7.31 -5.81 13.21
CA GLN A 367 -8.72 -6.02 12.83
C GLN A 367 -9.59 -4.80 13.14
N GLU A 368 -9.36 -4.10 14.24
CA GLU A 368 -10.09 -2.88 14.58
C GLU A 368 -9.87 -1.76 13.56
N ARG A 369 -8.70 -1.70 12.90
CA ARG A 369 -8.23 -0.54 12.12
C ARG A 369 -8.16 -0.77 10.63
N PHE A 370 -7.74 -1.96 10.19
CA PHE A 370 -7.32 -2.20 8.81
C PHE A 370 -8.21 -3.16 8.04
N THR A 371 -9.28 -3.67 8.64
CA THR A 371 -10.28 -4.46 7.92
C THR A 371 -11.02 -3.60 6.90
N THR A 372 -11.49 -4.25 5.84
CA THR A 372 -12.35 -3.63 4.82
C THR A 372 -13.51 -2.86 5.46
N ALA A 373 -14.15 -3.43 6.49
CA ALA A 373 -15.27 -2.78 7.20
C ALA A 373 -14.83 -1.53 7.98
N ALA A 374 -13.67 -1.55 8.64
CA ALA A 374 -13.16 -0.40 9.40
C ALA A 374 -12.80 0.76 8.45
N VAL A 375 -12.06 0.47 7.39
CA VAL A 375 -11.66 1.46 6.39
C VAL A 375 -12.87 2.00 5.62
N GLY A 376 -13.84 1.13 5.28
CA GLY A 376 -15.09 1.54 4.62
C GLY A 376 -15.92 2.51 5.47
N ARG A 377 -16.05 2.25 6.78
CA ARG A 377 -16.71 3.19 7.72
C ARG A 377 -16.00 4.56 7.74
N ALA A 378 -14.67 4.56 7.79
CA ALA A 378 -13.90 5.80 7.79
C ALA A 378 -14.13 6.63 6.51
N TYR A 379 -14.26 6.00 5.35
CA TYR A 379 -14.64 6.67 4.12
C TYR A 379 -16.05 7.27 4.18
N VAL A 380 -17.03 6.52 4.64
CA VAL A 380 -18.43 7.03 4.77
C VAL A 380 -18.48 8.25 5.67
N GLU A 381 -17.75 8.22 6.79
CA GLU A 381 -17.65 9.36 7.71
C GLU A 381 -16.97 10.57 7.04
N ALA A 382 -15.89 10.35 6.29
CA ALA A 382 -15.20 11.41 5.56
C ALA A 382 -16.12 12.04 4.50
N TYR A 383 -16.86 11.23 3.75
CA TYR A 383 -17.80 11.72 2.74
C TYR A 383 -18.95 12.51 3.36
N ARG A 384 -19.52 12.04 4.47
CA ARG A 384 -20.56 12.79 5.20
C ARG A 384 -20.07 14.13 5.68
N ALA A 385 -18.83 14.20 6.17
CA ALA A 385 -18.25 15.44 6.69
C ALA A 385 -18.03 16.53 5.61
N VAL A 386 -17.90 16.17 4.34
CA VAL A 386 -17.76 17.15 3.24
C VAL A 386 -19.08 17.47 2.56
N LEU A 387 -20.16 16.73 2.84
CA LEU A 387 -21.51 16.96 2.29
C LEU A 387 -22.40 17.78 3.22
N LEU A 388 -21.98 17.99 4.48
CA LEU A 388 -22.63 18.87 5.46
C LEU A 388 -22.17 20.31 5.30
#